data_e7069ec3869c4d7be0d9506204ff2578
#
_entry.id   e7069ec3869c4d7be0d9506204ff2578
#
_cell.length_a   1.000
_cell.length_b   1.000
_cell.length_c   1.000
_cell.angle_alpha   90.00
_cell.angle_beta   90.00
_cell.angle_gamma   90.00
#
_symmetry.space_group_name_H-M   'P 1'
#
loop_
_entity.id
_entity.type
_entity.pdbx_description
1 polymer ?
#
loop_
_entity_poly.entity_id
_entity_poly.type
_entity_poly.pdbx_seq_one_letter_code
_entity_poly.pdbx_strand_id
1 'polypeptide(L)'
;MANNGNANGNVWQFKGNTATSDAAAVALRKLVFKMFRNYNFNSGKPILAPSPGEPSASPSFLTCPVAEEAVAAAARSGMANSYAPSPGILKARRAVADYLNGELPAKLTEEDVYITGGCNQAIEIVIDSLAGNPLANILLPRPGYPHYDARAVYSCLEIRKYDLLPQKDWEIDLDGLEAAADENTVAMVLINPNNPCGNVYSYDHLNKVAEMARKLGIVVISDEVYKHVVYGDRPFIPMGIFASIAPVITLGSISKGWLVPGWRIGWMAMNDPNSILKSAGVIQAIEDCLDLTPQPSLILQEALPDILEKTPKEFFDKKMKAMRHSVELSYERLKDIPCLFCPKKPESCSYLWVKLDTSMLVNIKNDFEFCMKLVSEESVLLIPGVALGAHNWVRISIGTDASVLDEIFDRIKTFYDRHAIRTLPKSLGLYLYCNDQEMET
;
A
#
# COMPACT_ATOMS: atom_id res chain seq x y z
N MET A 1 7.57 8.49 35.69
CA MET A 1 6.16 8.15 36.02
C MET A 1 5.42 9.47 36.20
N ALA A 2 4.53 9.82 35.26
CA ALA A 2 3.72 11.02 35.40
C ALA A 2 2.68 10.77 36.50
N ASN A 3 2.58 11.74 37.41
CA ASN A 3 1.64 11.70 38.54
C ASN A 3 0.21 11.86 38.00
N ASN A 4 -0.55 10.77 37.88
CA ASN A 4 -1.94 10.75 37.38
C ASN A 4 -2.97 11.13 38.44
N GLY A 5 -2.65 11.97 39.40
CA GLY A 5 -3.57 12.49 40.40
C GLY A 5 -4.24 13.79 39.95
N ASN A 6 -5.55 13.94 40.22
CA ASN A 6 -6.22 15.23 40.13
C ASN A 6 -5.89 16.09 41.38
N ALA A 7 -6.29 17.37 41.38
CA ALA A 7 -6.06 18.31 42.50
C ALA A 7 -6.59 17.84 43.87
N ASN A 8 -7.40 16.77 43.90
CA ASN A 8 -7.99 16.17 45.13
C ASN A 8 -7.32 14.86 45.55
N GLY A 9 -6.19 14.48 44.93
CA GLY A 9 -5.43 13.26 45.27
C GLY A 9 -6.07 11.93 44.84
N ASN A 10 -7.13 11.92 44.07
CA ASN A 10 -7.77 10.70 43.58
C ASN A 10 -6.92 10.08 42.45
N VAL A 11 -6.65 8.79 42.54
CA VAL A 11 -6.00 8.00 41.48
C VAL A 11 -7.07 7.44 40.56
N TRP A 12 -6.97 7.82 39.26
CA TRP A 12 -7.86 7.26 38.26
C TRP A 12 -7.49 5.80 37.96
N GLN A 13 -8.50 4.91 37.92
CA GLN A 13 -8.30 3.47 37.71
C GLN A 13 -8.22 3.06 36.24
N PHE A 14 -8.57 3.96 35.31
CA PHE A 14 -8.52 3.67 33.88
C PHE A 14 -7.14 4.01 33.27
N LYS A 15 -6.73 3.20 32.31
CA LYS A 15 -5.50 3.40 31.51
C LYS A 15 -5.86 3.24 30.02
N GLY A 16 -5.10 3.90 29.14
CA GLY A 16 -5.24 3.69 27.71
C GLY A 16 -4.89 2.26 27.30
N ASN A 17 -5.54 1.77 26.24
CA ASN A 17 -5.24 0.45 25.67
C ASN A 17 -3.87 0.45 25.01
N THR A 18 -2.92 -0.34 25.49
CA THR A 18 -1.56 -0.44 24.96
C THR A 18 -1.51 -1.11 23.61
N ALA A 19 -2.39 -2.08 23.32
CA ALA A 19 -2.47 -2.74 22.01
C ALA A 19 -2.72 -1.73 20.87
N THR A 20 -3.54 -0.70 21.13
CA THR A 20 -3.76 0.40 20.17
C THR A 20 -2.48 1.18 19.89
N SER A 21 -1.65 1.41 20.93
CA SER A 21 -0.38 2.12 20.79
C SER A 21 0.65 1.30 20.01
N ASP A 22 0.69 -0.01 20.23
CA ASP A 22 1.61 -0.95 19.57
C ASP A 22 1.24 -1.07 18.07
N ALA A 23 -0.03 -1.28 17.75
CA ALA A 23 -0.53 -1.28 16.38
C ALA A 23 -0.26 0.06 15.66
N ALA A 24 -0.49 1.20 16.34
CA ALA A 24 -0.22 2.52 15.79
C ALA A 24 1.28 2.78 15.57
N ALA A 25 2.17 2.10 16.28
CA ALA A 25 3.62 2.28 16.12
C ALA A 25 4.12 1.85 14.74
N VAL A 26 3.51 0.81 14.16
CA VAL A 26 3.83 0.31 12.81
C VAL A 26 2.99 0.96 11.71
N ALA A 27 1.99 1.79 12.06
CA ALA A 27 1.13 2.45 11.09
C ALA A 27 1.86 3.56 10.32
N LEU A 28 1.77 3.52 8.98
CA LEU A 28 2.40 4.49 8.09
C LEU A 28 2.03 5.95 8.41
N ARG A 29 0.78 6.22 8.82
CA ARG A 29 0.32 7.58 9.16
C ARG A 29 1.13 8.20 10.29
N LYS A 30 1.46 7.44 11.34
CA LYS A 30 2.24 7.96 12.48
C LYS A 30 3.64 8.38 12.04
N LEU A 31 4.25 7.60 11.14
CA LEU A 31 5.54 7.93 10.55
C LEU A 31 5.45 9.23 9.70
N VAL A 32 4.47 9.31 8.80
CA VAL A 32 4.25 10.49 7.96
C VAL A 32 4.05 11.74 8.83
N PHE A 33 3.24 11.69 9.89
CA PHE A 33 3.09 12.80 10.83
C PHE A 33 4.42 13.19 11.52
N LYS A 34 5.24 12.20 11.90
CA LYS A 34 6.57 12.46 12.49
C LYS A 34 7.47 13.19 11.49
N MET A 35 7.40 12.82 10.22
CA MET A 35 8.17 13.47 9.15
C MET A 35 7.69 14.90 8.91
N PHE A 36 6.37 15.15 8.87
CA PHE A 36 5.82 16.50 8.74
C PHE A 36 6.25 17.44 9.87
N ARG A 37 6.46 16.95 11.10
CA ARG A 37 6.98 17.76 12.21
C ARG A 37 8.42 18.23 12.00
N ASN A 38 9.18 17.60 11.12
CA ASN A 38 10.52 18.01 10.73
C ASN A 38 10.55 18.97 9.54
N TYR A 39 9.40 19.29 8.96
CA TYR A 39 9.33 20.30 7.91
C TYR A 39 9.79 21.66 8.45
N ASN A 40 10.70 22.30 7.71
CA ASN A 40 11.20 23.61 8.06
C ASN A 40 10.28 24.70 7.49
N PHE A 41 9.35 25.19 8.29
CA PHE A 41 8.41 26.25 7.92
C PHE A 41 9.10 27.58 7.52
N ASN A 42 10.35 27.79 7.92
CA ASN A 42 11.12 28.99 7.59
C ASN A 42 11.93 28.84 6.28
N SER A 43 11.90 27.69 5.61
CA SER A 43 12.66 27.44 4.38
C SER A 43 12.18 28.28 3.19
N GLY A 44 10.95 28.79 3.22
CA GLY A 44 10.30 29.42 2.08
C GLY A 44 9.95 28.47 0.93
N LYS A 45 10.33 27.18 1.03
CA LYS A 45 10.03 26.15 0.03
C LYS A 45 8.69 25.49 0.37
N PRO A 46 7.73 25.42 -0.57
CA PRO A 46 6.51 24.64 -0.34
C PRO A 46 6.86 23.16 -0.16
N ILE A 47 6.12 22.48 0.71
CA ILE A 47 6.30 21.04 0.88
C ILE A 47 5.84 20.31 -0.37
N LEU A 48 6.72 19.51 -0.96
CA LEU A 48 6.39 18.58 -2.01
C LEU A 48 6.18 17.20 -1.37
N ALA A 49 4.94 16.93 -1.07
CA ALA A 49 4.46 15.63 -0.63
C ALA A 49 3.50 15.16 -1.72
N PRO A 50 3.99 14.54 -2.83
CA PRO A 50 3.07 13.82 -3.69
C PRO A 50 2.41 12.82 -2.77
N SER A 51 1.10 13.00 -2.59
CA SER A 51 0.33 12.37 -1.50
C SER A 51 0.77 10.92 -1.30
N PRO A 52 0.99 10.44 -0.07
CA PRO A 52 1.55 9.10 0.14
C PRO A 52 0.59 8.03 -0.42
N GLY A 53 0.64 7.82 -1.73
CA GLY A 53 -0.16 6.84 -2.43
C GLY A 53 -1.42 7.35 -3.11
N GLU A 54 -1.56 8.64 -3.34
CA GLU A 54 -2.78 9.22 -3.87
C GLU A 54 -2.49 10.31 -4.91
N PRO A 55 -2.77 10.07 -6.21
CA PRO A 55 -2.63 11.08 -7.26
C PRO A 55 -3.78 12.10 -7.31
N SER A 56 -4.90 11.90 -6.61
CA SER A 56 -6.12 12.71 -6.73
C SER A 56 -5.96 14.20 -6.35
N ALA A 57 -4.84 14.58 -5.73
CA ALA A 57 -4.52 15.98 -5.44
C ALA A 57 -3.94 16.73 -6.65
N SER A 58 -3.63 16.05 -7.75
CA SER A 58 -3.03 16.64 -8.95
C SER A 58 -4.10 16.92 -10.02
N PRO A 59 -4.09 18.10 -10.68
CA PRO A 59 -4.99 18.42 -11.78
C PRO A 59 -5.00 17.39 -12.94
N SER A 60 -3.91 16.68 -13.16
CA SER A 60 -3.82 15.63 -14.18
C SER A 60 -4.55 14.34 -13.80
N PHE A 61 -4.95 14.20 -12.53
CA PHE A 61 -5.53 12.98 -11.96
C PHE A 61 -6.89 13.25 -11.29
N LEU A 62 -7.79 13.93 -12.01
CA LEU A 62 -9.16 14.16 -11.54
C LEU A 62 -9.99 12.86 -11.63
N THR A 63 -11.02 12.77 -10.79
CA THR A 63 -11.97 11.66 -10.85
C THR A 63 -12.86 11.70 -12.09
N CYS A 64 -13.60 10.63 -12.33
CA CYS A 64 -14.54 10.54 -13.45
C CYS A 64 -15.80 11.36 -13.18
N PRO A 65 -16.24 12.28 -14.09
CA PRO A 65 -17.49 13.01 -13.93
C PRO A 65 -18.72 12.13 -13.76
N VAL A 66 -18.72 10.94 -14.36
CA VAL A 66 -19.80 9.94 -14.17
C VAL A 66 -19.90 9.52 -12.71
N ALA A 67 -18.76 9.32 -12.03
CA ALA A 67 -18.75 8.96 -10.61
C ALA A 67 -19.27 10.13 -9.73
N GLU A 68 -18.90 11.36 -10.05
CA GLU A 68 -19.39 12.54 -9.34
C GLU A 68 -20.90 12.72 -9.46
N GLU A 69 -21.44 12.58 -10.69
CA GLU A 69 -22.88 12.71 -10.92
C GLU A 69 -23.67 11.55 -10.28
N ALA A 70 -23.14 10.32 -10.28
CA ALA A 70 -23.77 9.19 -9.60
C ALA A 70 -23.95 9.47 -8.10
N VAL A 71 -22.94 10.03 -7.44
CA VAL A 71 -23.01 10.42 -6.02
C VAL A 71 -23.99 11.57 -5.80
N ALA A 72 -23.97 12.57 -6.69
CA ALA A 72 -24.91 13.70 -6.62
C ALA A 72 -26.37 13.24 -6.81
N ALA A 73 -26.61 12.34 -7.75
CA ALA A 73 -27.94 11.76 -8.01
C ALA A 73 -28.43 10.94 -6.80
N ALA A 74 -27.56 10.10 -6.22
CA ALA A 74 -27.88 9.33 -5.02
C ALA A 74 -28.26 10.25 -3.84
N ALA A 75 -27.51 11.32 -3.63
CA ALA A 75 -27.82 12.30 -2.57
C ALA A 75 -29.17 13.03 -2.82
N ARG A 76 -29.43 13.44 -4.06
CA ARG A 76 -30.68 14.14 -4.43
C ARG A 76 -31.93 13.24 -4.36
N SER A 77 -31.77 11.93 -4.53
CA SER A 77 -32.89 10.98 -4.53
C SER A 77 -33.60 10.89 -3.18
N GLY A 78 -32.93 11.22 -2.08
CA GLY A 78 -33.42 11.03 -0.72
C GLY A 78 -33.49 9.57 -0.26
N MET A 79 -33.24 8.59 -1.13
CA MET A 79 -33.30 7.16 -0.81
C MET A 79 -32.15 6.71 0.11
N ALA A 80 -31.07 7.49 0.17
CA ALA A 80 -29.88 7.18 0.93
C ALA A 80 -29.85 7.77 2.35
N ASN A 81 -31.02 8.11 2.92
CA ASN A 81 -31.13 8.75 4.23
C ASN A 81 -31.35 7.76 5.41
N SER A 82 -31.48 6.47 5.12
CA SER A 82 -31.62 5.42 6.12
C SER A 82 -30.30 4.66 6.37
N TYR A 83 -30.31 3.73 7.33
CA TYR A 83 -29.20 2.82 7.54
C TYR A 83 -29.17 1.71 6.47
N ALA A 84 -27.98 1.32 6.05
CA ALA A 84 -27.78 0.15 5.20
C ALA A 84 -27.80 -1.15 6.02
N PRO A 85 -28.16 -2.31 5.41
CA PRO A 85 -27.88 -3.62 5.99
C PRO A 85 -26.36 -3.82 6.21
N SER A 86 -25.99 -4.62 7.21
CA SER A 86 -24.57 -4.86 7.55
C SER A 86 -23.72 -5.34 6.40
N PRO A 87 -24.17 -6.25 5.51
CA PRO A 87 -23.39 -6.65 4.31
C PRO A 87 -23.32 -5.57 3.21
N GLY A 88 -24.11 -4.52 3.32
CA GLY A 88 -24.35 -3.55 2.26
C GLY A 88 -25.65 -3.82 1.50
N ILE A 89 -26.13 -2.80 0.74
CA ILE A 89 -27.38 -2.93 -0.01
C ILE A 89 -27.23 -3.90 -1.19
N LEU A 90 -28.31 -4.64 -1.47
CA LEU A 90 -28.35 -5.70 -2.47
C LEU A 90 -27.82 -5.25 -3.84
N LYS A 91 -28.26 -4.07 -4.32
CA LYS A 91 -27.84 -3.56 -5.63
C LYS A 91 -26.35 -3.21 -5.71
N ALA A 92 -25.75 -2.74 -4.62
CA ALA A 92 -24.31 -2.47 -4.59
C ALA A 92 -23.51 -3.78 -4.58
N ARG A 93 -23.94 -4.77 -3.79
CA ARG A 93 -23.31 -6.11 -3.75
C ARG A 93 -23.38 -6.80 -5.11
N ARG A 94 -24.55 -6.75 -5.77
CA ARG A 94 -24.75 -7.29 -7.12
C ARG A 94 -23.87 -6.59 -8.14
N ALA A 95 -23.79 -5.27 -8.13
CA ALA A 95 -22.95 -4.51 -9.05
C ALA A 95 -21.45 -4.86 -8.90
N VAL A 96 -20.98 -5.10 -7.68
CA VAL A 96 -19.60 -5.56 -7.44
C VAL A 96 -19.42 -7.00 -7.95
N ALA A 97 -20.37 -7.91 -7.70
CA ALA A 97 -20.31 -9.27 -8.22
C ALA A 97 -20.24 -9.28 -9.76
N ASP A 98 -21.11 -8.52 -10.43
CA ASP A 98 -21.14 -8.41 -11.88
C ASP A 98 -19.84 -7.82 -12.44
N TYR A 99 -19.31 -6.78 -11.79
CA TYR A 99 -18.04 -6.16 -12.14
C TYR A 99 -16.84 -7.13 -12.04
N LEU A 100 -16.77 -7.96 -11.01
CA LEU A 100 -15.71 -8.96 -10.84
C LEU A 100 -15.91 -10.16 -11.79
N ASN A 101 -17.14 -10.54 -12.06
CA ASN A 101 -17.51 -11.67 -12.89
C ASN A 101 -17.04 -11.58 -14.34
N GLY A 102 -16.71 -10.38 -14.83
CA GLY A 102 -16.13 -10.20 -16.16
C GLY A 102 -14.83 -10.98 -16.37
N GLU A 103 -14.09 -11.25 -15.28
CA GLU A 103 -12.75 -11.87 -15.32
C GLU A 103 -12.69 -13.25 -14.63
N LEU A 104 -13.77 -13.66 -13.93
CA LEU A 104 -13.79 -14.89 -13.13
C LEU A 104 -14.45 -16.07 -13.84
N PRO A 105 -13.88 -17.30 -13.75
CA PRO A 105 -14.51 -18.51 -14.28
C PRO A 105 -15.71 -18.96 -13.42
N ALA A 106 -15.57 -19.00 -12.11
CA ALA A 106 -16.64 -19.25 -11.17
C ALA A 106 -17.34 -17.91 -10.84
N LYS A 107 -18.65 -17.84 -11.08
CA LYS A 107 -19.40 -16.59 -10.93
C LYS A 107 -19.78 -16.35 -9.48
N LEU A 108 -19.53 -15.13 -9.03
CA LEU A 108 -20.00 -14.61 -7.75
C LEU A 108 -21.46 -14.19 -7.85
N THR A 109 -22.15 -14.29 -6.76
CA THR A 109 -23.47 -13.70 -6.53
C THR A 109 -23.36 -12.52 -5.56
N GLU A 110 -24.44 -11.80 -5.36
CA GLU A 110 -24.51 -10.78 -4.32
C GLU A 110 -24.28 -11.31 -2.90
N GLU A 111 -24.49 -12.60 -2.65
CA GLU A 111 -24.28 -13.25 -1.36
C GLU A 111 -22.78 -13.49 -1.06
N ASP A 112 -21.94 -13.45 -2.10
CA ASP A 112 -20.49 -13.60 -1.97
C ASP A 112 -19.78 -12.25 -1.77
N VAL A 113 -20.52 -11.14 -1.70
CA VAL A 113 -19.95 -9.77 -1.66
C VAL A 113 -20.43 -8.99 -0.44
N TYR A 114 -19.50 -8.33 0.22
CA TYR A 114 -19.71 -7.45 1.37
C TYR A 114 -19.16 -6.06 1.10
N ILE A 115 -19.94 -5.00 1.31
CA ILE A 115 -19.53 -3.61 1.10
C ILE A 115 -18.85 -3.06 2.36
N THR A 116 -17.73 -2.36 2.19
CA THR A 116 -16.91 -1.84 3.30
C THR A 116 -16.57 -0.37 3.12
N GLY A 117 -16.14 0.29 4.19
CA GLY A 117 -15.64 1.67 4.24
C GLY A 117 -14.24 1.83 3.60
N GLY A 118 -14.07 1.29 2.40
CA GLY A 118 -12.83 1.17 1.68
C GLY A 118 -12.04 -0.08 2.06
N CYS A 119 -11.00 -0.38 1.28
CA CYS A 119 -10.18 -1.59 1.44
C CYS A 119 -9.57 -1.74 2.86
N ASN A 120 -9.27 -0.64 3.57
CA ASN A 120 -8.74 -0.74 4.93
C ASN A 120 -9.72 -1.41 5.90
N GLN A 121 -11.02 -1.08 5.85
CA GLN A 121 -12.01 -1.76 6.68
C GLN A 121 -12.16 -3.23 6.25
N ALA A 122 -12.07 -3.53 4.96
CA ALA A 122 -12.05 -4.91 4.48
C ALA A 122 -10.87 -5.71 5.08
N ILE A 123 -9.66 -5.13 5.10
CA ILE A 123 -8.49 -5.71 5.76
C ILE A 123 -8.76 -5.97 7.25
N GLU A 124 -9.33 -4.98 7.95
CA GLU A 124 -9.63 -5.07 9.36
C GLU A 124 -10.59 -6.23 9.67
N ILE A 125 -11.70 -6.31 8.93
CA ILE A 125 -12.72 -7.35 9.12
C ILE A 125 -12.14 -8.73 8.83
N VAL A 126 -11.44 -8.91 7.70
CA VAL A 126 -10.88 -10.23 7.33
C VAL A 126 -9.84 -10.70 8.35
N ILE A 127 -8.94 -9.81 8.81
CA ILE A 127 -7.94 -10.18 9.82
C ILE A 127 -8.62 -10.54 11.15
N ASP A 128 -9.60 -9.76 11.61
CA ASP A 128 -10.31 -10.04 12.85
C ASP A 128 -11.08 -11.37 12.79
N SER A 129 -11.70 -11.66 11.65
CA SER A 129 -12.45 -12.90 11.45
C SER A 129 -11.57 -14.15 11.46
N LEU A 130 -10.27 -14.01 11.21
CA LEU A 130 -9.28 -15.09 11.23
C LEU A 130 -8.52 -15.19 12.56
N ALA A 131 -8.65 -14.22 13.45
CA ALA A 131 -7.92 -14.13 14.74
C ALA A 131 -8.56 -14.95 15.87
N GLY A 132 -9.33 -16.01 15.57
CA GLY A 132 -10.07 -16.79 16.55
C GLY A 132 -9.23 -17.72 17.44
N ASN A 133 -7.96 -17.98 17.09
CA ASN A 133 -7.03 -18.81 17.85
C ASN A 133 -5.84 -17.98 18.34
N PRO A 134 -5.51 -17.99 19.64
CA PRO A 134 -4.36 -17.25 20.18
C PRO A 134 -2.99 -17.66 19.60
N LEU A 135 -2.87 -18.83 18.99
CA LEU A 135 -1.67 -19.32 18.33
C LEU A 135 -1.66 -19.01 16.81
N ALA A 136 -2.75 -18.47 16.29
CA ALA A 136 -2.86 -18.20 14.86
C ALA A 136 -1.82 -17.19 14.37
N ASN A 137 -1.27 -17.48 13.18
CA ASN A 137 -0.33 -16.60 12.51
C ASN A 137 -0.75 -16.32 11.06
N ILE A 138 -0.25 -15.22 10.52
CA ILE A 138 -0.53 -14.76 9.16
C ILE A 138 0.78 -14.48 8.40
N LEU A 139 0.82 -14.91 7.14
CA LEU A 139 1.96 -14.66 6.25
C LEU A 139 1.77 -13.32 5.53
N LEU A 140 2.67 -12.36 5.77
CA LEU A 140 2.63 -11.03 5.16
C LEU A 140 3.85 -10.78 4.27
N PRO A 141 3.69 -10.11 3.11
CA PRO A 141 4.80 -9.82 2.21
C PRO A 141 5.82 -8.83 2.79
N ARG A 142 7.07 -8.98 2.38
CA ARG A 142 8.16 -8.04 2.67
C ARG A 142 8.92 -7.72 1.37
N PRO A 143 8.86 -6.45 0.86
CA PRO A 143 8.09 -5.34 1.42
C PRO A 143 6.58 -5.50 1.24
N GLY A 144 5.78 -4.76 2.03
CA GLY A 144 4.32 -4.83 1.99
C GLY A 144 3.62 -3.58 2.52
N TYR A 145 2.29 -3.60 2.50
CA TYR A 145 1.48 -2.49 3.00
C TYR A 145 1.32 -2.56 4.53
N PRO A 146 1.80 -1.55 5.29
CA PRO A 146 1.91 -1.65 6.76
C PRO A 146 0.59 -1.74 7.52
N HIS A 147 -0.55 -1.52 6.86
CA HIS A 147 -1.86 -1.64 7.50
C HIS A 147 -2.18 -3.08 7.89
N TYR A 148 -1.70 -4.06 7.09
CA TYR A 148 -1.80 -5.48 7.45
C TYR A 148 -1.04 -5.79 8.74
N ASP A 149 0.20 -5.28 8.86
CA ASP A 149 0.99 -5.43 10.08
C ASP A 149 0.29 -4.79 11.30
N ALA A 150 -0.19 -3.56 11.14
CA ALA A 150 -0.86 -2.84 12.20
C ALA A 150 -2.13 -3.56 12.67
N ARG A 151 -2.93 -4.11 11.75
CA ARG A 151 -4.15 -4.83 12.12
C ARG A 151 -3.85 -6.18 12.75
N ALA A 152 -2.89 -6.94 12.23
CA ALA A 152 -2.48 -8.22 12.81
C ALA A 152 -1.98 -8.03 14.26
N VAL A 153 -1.15 -7.01 14.52
CA VAL A 153 -0.72 -6.65 15.89
C VAL A 153 -1.92 -6.32 16.78
N TYR A 154 -2.87 -5.51 16.27
CA TYR A 154 -4.07 -5.14 17.03
C TYR A 154 -4.94 -6.35 17.38
N SER A 155 -5.09 -7.30 16.47
CA SER A 155 -5.91 -8.52 16.60
C SER A 155 -5.14 -9.68 17.23
N CYS A 156 -3.91 -9.44 17.73
CA CYS A 156 -3.06 -10.44 18.38
C CYS A 156 -2.71 -11.65 17.50
N LEU A 157 -2.69 -11.48 16.16
CA LEU A 157 -2.16 -12.48 15.23
C LEU A 157 -0.64 -12.38 15.17
N GLU A 158 0.07 -13.50 15.28
CA GLU A 158 1.50 -13.57 15.03
C GLU A 158 1.79 -13.25 13.55
N ILE A 159 2.73 -12.33 13.32
CA ILE A 159 3.12 -11.95 11.96
C ILE A 159 4.35 -12.75 11.54
N ARG A 160 4.25 -13.46 10.45
CA ARG A 160 5.38 -14.09 9.76
C ARG A 160 5.57 -13.48 8.40
N LYS A 161 6.83 -13.25 8.01
CA LYS A 161 7.15 -12.55 6.77
C LYS A 161 7.67 -13.52 5.73
N TYR A 162 7.21 -13.34 4.50
CA TYR A 162 7.83 -13.91 3.31
C TYR A 162 8.37 -12.81 2.40
N ASP A 163 9.45 -13.10 1.68
CA ASP A 163 10.14 -12.11 0.87
C ASP A 163 9.61 -12.04 -0.56
N LEU A 164 9.65 -10.84 -1.12
CA LEU A 164 9.55 -10.61 -2.56
C LEU A 164 10.96 -10.47 -3.12
N LEU A 165 11.25 -11.16 -4.22
CA LEU A 165 12.60 -11.30 -4.78
C LEU A 165 12.88 -10.25 -5.86
N PRO A 166 13.67 -9.20 -5.59
CA PRO A 166 13.97 -8.14 -6.57
C PRO A 166 14.58 -8.68 -7.86
N GLN A 167 15.42 -9.73 -7.75
CA GLN A 167 16.10 -10.37 -8.88
C GLN A 167 15.20 -11.27 -9.73
N LYS A 168 13.96 -11.55 -9.24
CA LYS A 168 12.92 -12.33 -9.94
C LYS A 168 11.67 -11.46 -10.15
N ASP A 169 11.85 -10.20 -10.54
CA ASP A 169 10.74 -9.28 -10.81
C ASP A 169 9.76 -9.10 -9.64
N TRP A 170 10.25 -9.20 -8.40
CA TRP A 170 9.46 -9.13 -7.18
C TRP A 170 8.45 -10.29 -7.03
N GLU A 171 8.70 -11.44 -7.65
CA GLU A 171 7.95 -12.65 -7.37
C GLU A 171 8.10 -13.06 -5.91
N ILE A 172 7.09 -13.77 -5.40
CA ILE A 172 7.08 -14.32 -4.05
C ILE A 172 8.14 -15.42 -3.96
N ASP A 173 8.95 -15.39 -2.90
CA ASP A 173 9.79 -16.50 -2.48
C ASP A 173 8.90 -17.61 -1.88
N LEU A 174 8.48 -18.54 -2.74
CA LEU A 174 7.58 -19.63 -2.33
C LEU A 174 8.24 -20.60 -1.35
N ASP A 175 9.54 -20.83 -1.47
CA ASP A 175 10.29 -21.69 -0.54
C ASP A 175 10.39 -21.04 0.84
N GLY A 176 10.69 -19.73 0.88
CA GLY A 176 10.70 -18.94 2.11
C GLY A 176 9.30 -18.81 2.73
N LEU A 177 8.26 -18.70 1.91
CA LEU A 177 6.87 -18.67 2.37
C LEU A 177 6.48 -20.00 3.03
N GLU A 178 6.81 -21.13 2.41
CA GLU A 178 6.56 -22.46 2.97
C GLU A 178 7.30 -22.65 4.29
N ALA A 179 8.57 -22.24 4.36
CA ALA A 179 9.40 -22.36 5.56
C ALA A 179 8.90 -21.46 6.73
N ALA A 180 8.18 -20.39 6.43
CA ALA A 180 7.59 -19.50 7.45
C ALA A 180 6.24 -19.99 7.99
N ALA A 181 5.58 -20.94 7.29
CA ALA A 181 4.27 -21.48 7.69
C ALA A 181 4.40 -22.63 8.70
N ASP A 182 3.36 -22.81 9.51
CA ASP A 182 3.15 -23.98 10.36
C ASP A 182 1.66 -24.34 10.45
N GLU A 183 1.31 -25.27 11.34
CA GLU A 183 -0.06 -25.76 11.55
C GLU A 183 -1.03 -24.70 12.09
N ASN A 184 -0.52 -23.56 12.59
CA ASN A 184 -1.32 -22.43 13.09
C ASN A 184 -1.43 -21.29 12.07
N THR A 185 -0.85 -21.45 10.88
CA THR A 185 -0.96 -20.46 9.82
C THR A 185 -2.35 -20.48 9.23
N VAL A 186 -3.05 -19.33 9.24
CA VAL A 186 -4.45 -19.23 8.80
C VAL A 186 -4.59 -18.61 7.40
N ALA A 187 -3.70 -17.72 7.02
CA ALA A 187 -3.79 -16.99 5.75
C ALA A 187 -2.44 -16.50 5.25
N MET A 188 -2.41 -16.19 3.96
CA MET A 188 -1.37 -15.34 3.36
C MET A 188 -2.02 -14.10 2.71
N VAL A 189 -1.32 -12.96 2.73
CA VAL A 189 -1.72 -11.75 2.04
C VAL A 189 -0.95 -11.60 0.75
N LEU A 190 -1.65 -11.57 -0.37
CA LEU A 190 -1.13 -11.27 -1.70
C LEU A 190 -1.56 -9.85 -2.10
N ILE A 191 -0.62 -8.98 -2.48
CA ILE A 191 -0.94 -7.65 -3.00
C ILE A 191 -0.63 -7.63 -4.50
N ASN A 192 -1.65 -7.57 -5.34
CA ASN A 192 -1.52 -7.63 -6.79
C ASN A 192 -2.50 -6.67 -7.50
N PRO A 193 -2.01 -5.64 -8.17
CA PRO A 193 -0.63 -5.16 -8.33
C PRO A 193 0.01 -4.71 -7.02
N ASN A 194 1.33 -4.90 -6.90
CA ASN A 194 2.02 -4.79 -5.61
C ASN A 194 2.36 -3.34 -5.20
N ASN A 195 2.06 -3.00 -3.97
CA ASN A 195 2.56 -1.83 -3.26
C ASN A 195 3.58 -2.29 -2.19
N PRO A 196 4.88 -1.89 -2.27
CA PRO A 196 5.41 -0.75 -3.02
C PRO A 196 6.07 -1.07 -4.37
N CYS A 197 6.27 -2.34 -4.73
CA CYS A 197 7.19 -2.73 -5.81
C CYS A 197 6.70 -2.39 -7.22
N GLY A 198 5.38 -2.23 -7.42
CA GLY A 198 4.79 -1.90 -8.70
C GLY A 198 4.83 -3.03 -9.74
N ASN A 199 5.10 -4.27 -9.30
CA ASN A 199 5.02 -5.45 -10.16
C ASN A 199 3.60 -5.97 -10.28
N VAL A 200 3.34 -6.73 -11.35
CA VAL A 200 2.13 -7.50 -11.61
C VAL A 200 2.53 -8.97 -11.74
N TYR A 201 1.87 -9.88 -11.04
CA TYR A 201 2.23 -11.29 -11.10
C TYR A 201 1.73 -11.97 -12.37
N SER A 202 2.51 -12.93 -12.89
CA SER A 202 2.14 -13.75 -14.03
C SER A 202 1.10 -14.81 -13.63
N TYR A 203 0.36 -15.33 -14.63
CA TYR A 203 -0.57 -16.45 -14.44
C TYR A 203 0.12 -17.66 -13.78
N ASP A 204 1.29 -18.05 -14.28
CA ASP A 204 2.04 -19.20 -13.77
C ASP A 204 2.49 -18.99 -12.33
N HIS A 205 2.87 -17.77 -11.95
CA HIS A 205 3.26 -17.48 -10.57
C HIS A 205 2.04 -17.52 -9.64
N LEU A 206 0.92 -16.92 -10.03
CA LEU A 206 -0.33 -16.95 -9.24
C LEU A 206 -0.87 -18.38 -9.09
N ASN A 207 -0.75 -19.22 -10.12
CA ASN A 207 -1.09 -20.64 -10.02
C ASN A 207 -0.24 -21.37 -8.97
N LYS A 208 1.07 -21.12 -8.94
CA LYS A 208 1.97 -21.68 -7.92
C LYS A 208 1.62 -21.19 -6.52
N VAL A 209 1.23 -19.92 -6.37
CA VAL A 209 0.74 -19.36 -5.10
C VAL A 209 -0.52 -20.10 -4.62
N ALA A 210 -1.49 -20.33 -5.52
CA ALA A 210 -2.71 -21.08 -5.19
C ALA A 210 -2.42 -22.52 -4.76
N GLU A 211 -1.51 -23.21 -5.48
CA GLU A 211 -1.09 -24.57 -5.13
C GLU A 211 -0.36 -24.61 -3.78
N MET A 212 0.46 -23.58 -3.48
CA MET A 212 1.11 -23.44 -2.17
C MET A 212 0.07 -23.22 -1.07
N ALA A 213 -0.90 -22.31 -1.27
CA ALA A 213 -1.97 -22.07 -0.29
C ALA A 213 -2.80 -23.35 -0.03
N ARG A 214 -3.10 -24.11 -1.08
CA ARG A 214 -3.76 -25.44 -0.96
C ARG A 214 -2.92 -26.42 -0.14
N LYS A 215 -1.60 -26.51 -0.44
CA LYS A 215 -0.66 -27.39 0.27
C LYS A 215 -0.62 -27.09 1.77
N LEU A 216 -0.64 -25.78 2.12
CA LEU A 216 -0.59 -25.29 3.50
C LEU A 216 -1.97 -25.29 4.18
N GLY A 217 -3.06 -25.46 3.42
CA GLY A 217 -4.43 -25.41 3.97
C GLY A 217 -4.86 -24.01 4.41
N ILE A 218 -4.38 -22.95 3.77
CA ILE A 218 -4.61 -21.56 4.15
C ILE A 218 -5.41 -20.78 3.12
N VAL A 219 -6.08 -19.68 3.54
CA VAL A 219 -6.78 -18.76 2.64
C VAL A 219 -5.83 -17.74 2.03
N VAL A 220 -6.06 -17.36 0.76
CA VAL A 220 -5.37 -16.24 0.13
C VAL A 220 -6.21 -14.97 0.26
N ILE A 221 -5.69 -13.97 0.95
CA ILE A 221 -6.26 -12.62 0.99
C ILE A 221 -5.61 -11.84 -0.15
N SER A 222 -6.36 -11.58 -1.23
CA SER A 222 -5.86 -10.90 -2.42
C SER A 222 -6.28 -9.44 -2.42
N ASP A 223 -5.32 -8.52 -2.18
CA ASP A 223 -5.52 -7.07 -2.27
C ASP A 223 -5.34 -6.63 -3.71
N GLU A 224 -6.46 -6.36 -4.40
CA GLU A 224 -6.51 -6.02 -5.83
C GLU A 224 -6.86 -4.54 -6.06
N VAL A 225 -6.65 -3.69 -5.07
CA VAL A 225 -7.04 -2.27 -5.11
C VAL A 225 -6.40 -1.49 -6.27
N TYR A 226 -5.27 -1.96 -6.81
CA TYR A 226 -4.56 -1.35 -7.93
C TYR A 226 -4.87 -1.97 -9.30
N LYS A 227 -5.86 -2.87 -9.44
CA LYS A 227 -6.16 -3.55 -10.72
C LYS A 227 -6.33 -2.58 -11.92
N HIS A 228 -6.84 -1.38 -11.69
CA HIS A 228 -6.99 -0.32 -12.72
C HIS A 228 -5.78 0.61 -12.84
N VAL A 229 -4.66 0.29 -12.20
CA VAL A 229 -3.44 1.10 -12.26
C VAL A 229 -2.29 0.23 -12.78
N VAL A 230 -2.53 -0.42 -13.91
CA VAL A 230 -1.53 -1.21 -14.65
C VAL A 230 -1.26 -0.50 -15.98
N TYR A 231 -0.02 -0.11 -16.18
CA TYR A 231 0.44 0.64 -17.36
C TYR A 231 1.64 -0.02 -18.07
N GLY A 232 2.16 -1.13 -17.53
CA GLY A 232 3.12 -1.99 -18.18
C GLY A 232 2.48 -2.93 -19.20
N ASP A 233 3.28 -3.88 -19.73
CA ASP A 233 2.84 -4.81 -20.76
C ASP A 233 2.19 -6.07 -20.18
N ARG A 234 2.46 -6.40 -18.91
CA ARG A 234 1.88 -7.56 -18.24
C ARG A 234 0.44 -7.26 -17.82
N PRO A 235 -0.55 -8.05 -18.27
CA PRO A 235 -1.94 -7.84 -17.87
C PRO A 235 -2.13 -8.19 -16.39
N PHE A 236 -3.07 -7.50 -15.75
CA PHE A 236 -3.55 -7.91 -14.44
C PHE A 236 -4.35 -9.21 -14.55
N ILE A 237 -4.13 -10.12 -13.60
CA ILE A 237 -4.84 -11.40 -13.47
C ILE A 237 -5.38 -11.45 -12.05
N PRO A 238 -6.71 -11.54 -11.84
CA PRO A 238 -7.28 -11.65 -10.52
C PRO A 238 -6.99 -13.02 -9.89
N MET A 239 -6.68 -13.03 -8.60
CA MET A 239 -6.39 -14.26 -7.86
C MET A 239 -7.60 -15.21 -7.79
N GLY A 240 -8.82 -14.66 -7.85
CA GLY A 240 -10.06 -15.43 -7.87
C GLY A 240 -10.19 -16.45 -9.03
N ILE A 241 -9.38 -16.31 -10.09
CA ILE A 241 -9.31 -17.34 -11.17
C ILE A 241 -8.89 -18.71 -10.61
N PHE A 242 -8.08 -18.71 -9.57
CA PHE A 242 -7.53 -19.92 -8.95
C PHE A 242 -8.35 -20.40 -7.74
N ALA A 243 -9.54 -19.87 -7.52
CA ALA A 243 -10.37 -20.18 -6.36
C ALA A 243 -10.80 -21.66 -6.27
N SER A 244 -10.80 -22.41 -7.39
CA SER A 244 -11.01 -23.86 -7.39
C SER A 244 -9.84 -24.62 -6.77
N ILE A 245 -8.66 -24.03 -6.67
CA ILE A 245 -7.45 -24.62 -6.08
C ILE A 245 -7.38 -24.32 -4.58
N ALA A 246 -7.55 -23.06 -4.20
CA ALA A 246 -7.55 -22.60 -2.81
C ALA A 246 -8.56 -21.45 -2.64
N PRO A 247 -9.23 -21.29 -1.48
CA PRO A 247 -10.18 -20.21 -1.26
C PRO A 247 -9.48 -18.84 -1.31
N VAL A 248 -10.12 -17.86 -1.96
CA VAL A 248 -9.58 -16.51 -2.13
C VAL A 248 -10.58 -15.47 -1.61
N ILE A 249 -10.13 -14.60 -0.72
CA ILE A 249 -10.87 -13.41 -0.33
C ILE A 249 -10.27 -12.23 -1.10
N THR A 250 -11.00 -11.74 -2.10
CA THR A 250 -10.57 -10.58 -2.90
C THR A 250 -11.00 -9.29 -2.22
N LEU A 251 -10.04 -8.38 -2.00
CA LEU A 251 -10.27 -7.05 -1.47
C LEU A 251 -10.18 -6.01 -2.59
N GLY A 252 -11.16 -5.12 -2.65
CA GLY A 252 -11.18 -4.08 -3.68
C GLY A 252 -11.77 -2.77 -3.19
N SER A 253 -11.61 -1.72 -3.98
CA SER A 253 -12.23 -0.42 -3.74
C SER A 253 -12.16 0.47 -4.97
N ILE A 254 -12.98 1.54 -5.00
CA ILE A 254 -12.86 2.60 -6.02
C ILE A 254 -11.73 3.60 -5.73
N SER A 255 -11.07 3.51 -4.57
CA SER A 255 -10.09 4.50 -4.09
C SER A 255 -8.98 4.80 -5.09
N LYS A 256 -8.40 3.79 -5.74
CA LYS A 256 -7.25 3.93 -6.64
C LYS A 256 -7.65 3.94 -8.11
N GLY A 257 -8.60 3.10 -8.47
CA GLY A 257 -9.16 3.04 -9.82
C GLY A 257 -9.81 4.36 -10.23
N TRP A 258 -10.66 4.91 -9.39
CA TRP A 258 -11.43 6.13 -9.65
C TRP A 258 -10.85 7.40 -9.03
N LEU A 259 -9.70 7.29 -8.33
CA LEU A 259 -9.01 8.44 -7.71
C LEU A 259 -9.82 9.14 -6.61
N VAL A 260 -10.58 8.38 -5.84
CA VAL A 260 -11.48 8.88 -4.79
C VAL A 260 -11.26 8.21 -3.43
N PRO A 261 -10.01 8.16 -2.90
CA PRO A 261 -9.74 7.48 -1.64
C PRO A 261 -10.47 8.10 -0.45
N GLY A 262 -10.86 9.37 -0.53
CA GLY A 262 -11.63 10.07 0.48
C GLY A 262 -13.11 9.64 0.54
N TRP A 263 -13.65 8.98 -0.49
CA TRP A 263 -15.04 8.55 -0.52
C TRP A 263 -15.33 7.34 0.36
N ARG A 264 -14.31 6.57 0.72
CA ARG A 264 -14.42 5.44 1.67
C ARG A 264 -15.46 4.39 1.25
N ILE A 265 -15.33 3.83 0.06
CA ILE A 265 -16.11 2.68 -0.42
C ILE A 265 -15.21 1.59 -1.00
N GLY A 266 -15.46 0.35 -0.59
CA GLY A 266 -14.73 -0.84 -1.02
C GLY A 266 -15.57 -2.09 -0.78
N TRP A 267 -14.97 -3.24 -0.94
CA TRP A 267 -15.65 -4.53 -0.83
C TRP A 267 -14.69 -5.66 -0.47
N MET A 268 -15.27 -6.73 0.03
CA MET A 268 -14.71 -8.07 0.09
C MET A 268 -15.55 -8.98 -0.80
N ALA A 269 -14.90 -9.87 -1.56
CA ALA A 269 -15.57 -10.87 -2.38
C ALA A 269 -15.01 -12.27 -2.08
N MET A 270 -15.90 -13.22 -1.76
CA MET A 270 -15.58 -14.58 -1.35
C MET A 270 -15.52 -15.49 -2.56
N ASN A 271 -14.34 -15.70 -3.13
CA ASN A 271 -14.13 -16.65 -4.21
C ASN A 271 -13.88 -18.03 -3.61
N ASP A 272 -14.96 -18.75 -3.31
CA ASP A 272 -14.95 -20.03 -2.60
C ASP A 272 -15.93 -21.04 -3.20
N PRO A 273 -15.72 -21.50 -4.46
CA PRO A 273 -16.64 -22.43 -5.13
C PRO A 273 -16.77 -23.78 -4.41
N ASN A 274 -15.82 -24.11 -3.55
CA ASN A 274 -15.80 -25.35 -2.77
C ASN A 274 -16.40 -25.21 -1.36
N SER A 275 -16.93 -24.02 -1.00
CA SER A 275 -17.53 -23.70 0.30
C SER A 275 -16.60 -23.97 1.50
N ILE A 276 -15.30 -23.81 1.34
CA ILE A 276 -14.28 -24.04 2.38
C ILE A 276 -14.40 -22.96 3.46
N LEU A 277 -14.50 -21.66 3.08
CA LEU A 277 -14.64 -20.55 4.02
C LEU A 277 -15.94 -20.66 4.82
N LYS A 278 -17.03 -21.06 4.17
CA LYS A 278 -18.31 -21.28 4.83
C LYS A 278 -18.23 -22.44 5.83
N SER A 279 -17.66 -23.57 5.41
CA SER A 279 -17.51 -24.77 6.25
C SER A 279 -16.59 -24.53 7.46
N ALA A 280 -15.57 -23.66 7.29
CA ALA A 280 -14.68 -23.25 8.37
C ALA A 280 -15.25 -22.16 9.30
N GLY A 281 -16.47 -21.67 9.04
CA GLY A 281 -17.09 -20.60 9.85
C GLY A 281 -16.57 -19.20 9.58
N VAL A 282 -15.68 -19.00 8.58
CA VAL A 282 -15.09 -17.68 8.27
C VAL A 282 -16.15 -16.71 7.77
N ILE A 283 -17.10 -17.19 6.96
CA ILE A 283 -18.21 -16.34 6.47
C ILE A 283 -19.03 -15.80 7.64
N GLN A 284 -19.41 -16.65 8.61
CA GLN A 284 -20.16 -16.21 9.78
C GLN A 284 -19.37 -15.20 10.62
N ALA A 285 -18.06 -15.43 10.83
CA ALA A 285 -17.22 -14.50 11.57
C ALA A 285 -17.11 -13.13 10.87
N ILE A 286 -17.08 -13.10 9.53
CA ILE A 286 -17.12 -11.85 8.74
C ILE A 286 -18.46 -11.12 8.95
N GLU A 287 -19.57 -11.83 8.88
CA GLU A 287 -20.92 -11.26 9.10
C GLU A 287 -21.07 -10.71 10.53
N ASP A 288 -20.61 -11.43 11.52
CA ASP A 288 -20.59 -10.99 12.92
C ASP A 288 -19.72 -9.72 13.10
N CYS A 289 -18.55 -9.64 12.45
CA CYS A 289 -17.73 -8.43 12.46
C CYS A 289 -18.42 -7.24 11.79
N LEU A 290 -19.14 -7.48 10.68
CA LEU A 290 -19.91 -6.43 10.00
C LEU A 290 -21.06 -5.90 10.85
N ASP A 291 -21.70 -6.74 11.65
CA ASP A 291 -22.76 -6.34 12.58
C ASP A 291 -22.21 -5.46 13.73
N LEU A 292 -20.95 -5.62 14.11
CA LEU A 292 -20.29 -4.83 15.14
C LEU A 292 -19.68 -3.51 14.63
N THR A 293 -19.60 -3.31 13.31
CA THR A 293 -18.93 -2.16 12.71
C THR A 293 -19.93 -1.24 11.98
N PRO A 294 -19.65 0.09 11.91
CA PRO A 294 -20.51 0.99 11.15
C PRO A 294 -20.42 0.70 9.66
N GLN A 295 -21.58 0.69 8.99
CA GLN A 295 -21.67 0.50 7.55
C GLN A 295 -21.13 1.73 6.79
N PRO A 296 -20.55 1.56 5.58
CA PRO A 296 -20.18 2.67 4.73
C PRO A 296 -21.40 3.48 4.28
N SER A 297 -21.15 4.75 3.92
CA SER A 297 -22.20 5.69 3.51
C SER A 297 -23.17 5.09 2.49
N LEU A 298 -24.47 5.14 2.80
CA LEU A 298 -25.51 4.64 1.89
C LEU A 298 -25.56 5.43 0.58
N ILE A 299 -25.22 6.73 0.58
CA ILE A 299 -25.10 7.54 -0.64
C ILE A 299 -24.10 6.90 -1.62
N LEU A 300 -22.95 6.45 -1.10
CA LEU A 300 -21.92 5.83 -1.93
C LEU A 300 -22.30 4.41 -2.37
N GLN A 301 -22.99 3.66 -1.53
CA GLN A 301 -23.52 2.36 -1.93
C GLN A 301 -24.58 2.49 -3.03
N GLU A 302 -25.45 3.51 -2.93
CA GLU A 302 -26.45 3.84 -3.95
C GLU A 302 -25.83 4.23 -5.30
N ALA A 303 -24.70 4.96 -5.27
CA ALA A 303 -23.97 5.41 -6.46
C ALA A 303 -23.08 4.31 -7.08
N LEU A 304 -22.68 3.29 -6.31
CA LEU A 304 -21.69 2.31 -6.71
C LEU A 304 -22.03 1.56 -8.01
N PRO A 305 -23.28 1.12 -8.26
CA PRO A 305 -23.66 0.48 -9.53
C PRO A 305 -23.34 1.36 -10.74
N ASP A 306 -23.75 2.61 -10.71
CA ASP A 306 -23.51 3.56 -11.81
C ASP A 306 -22.02 3.85 -12.00
N ILE A 307 -21.26 3.95 -10.91
CA ILE A 307 -19.81 4.15 -10.96
C ILE A 307 -19.12 2.96 -11.65
N LEU A 308 -19.46 1.73 -11.27
CA LEU A 308 -18.81 0.53 -11.82
C LEU A 308 -19.22 0.27 -13.29
N GLU A 309 -20.50 0.46 -13.63
CA GLU A 309 -21.04 0.13 -14.95
C GLU A 309 -20.79 1.22 -15.98
N LYS A 310 -20.96 2.51 -15.59
CA LYS A 310 -21.00 3.62 -16.56
C LYS A 310 -19.67 4.37 -16.71
N THR A 311 -18.65 4.06 -15.91
CA THR A 311 -17.33 4.70 -16.09
C THR A 311 -16.72 4.26 -17.41
N PRO A 312 -16.46 5.21 -18.35
CA PRO A 312 -15.96 4.85 -19.66
C PRO A 312 -14.51 4.38 -19.61
N LYS A 313 -14.16 3.44 -20.49
CA LYS A 313 -12.79 2.91 -20.61
C LYS A 313 -11.75 4.00 -20.83
N GLU A 314 -12.11 5.03 -21.59
CA GLU A 314 -11.26 6.18 -21.93
C GLU A 314 -10.77 6.93 -20.69
N PHE A 315 -11.54 6.92 -19.59
CA PHE A 315 -11.09 7.48 -18.30
C PHE A 315 -9.87 6.73 -17.77
N PHE A 316 -9.91 5.41 -17.76
CA PHE A 316 -8.79 4.58 -17.31
C PHE A 316 -7.60 4.69 -18.28
N ASP A 317 -7.83 4.68 -19.59
CA ASP A 317 -6.79 4.79 -20.62
C ASP A 317 -6.04 6.12 -20.50
N LYS A 318 -6.75 7.24 -20.31
CA LYS A 318 -6.15 8.57 -20.09
C LYS A 318 -5.27 8.59 -18.85
N LYS A 319 -5.78 8.02 -17.74
CA LYS A 319 -5.03 7.92 -16.49
C LYS A 319 -3.76 7.06 -16.66
N MET A 320 -3.86 5.91 -17.33
CA MET A 320 -2.71 5.04 -17.58
C MET A 320 -1.67 5.69 -18.46
N LYS A 321 -2.08 6.48 -19.44
CA LYS A 321 -1.14 7.28 -20.25
C LYS A 321 -0.38 8.31 -19.42
N ALA A 322 -1.07 9.02 -18.52
CA ALA A 322 -0.44 9.96 -17.61
C ALA A 322 0.54 9.26 -16.65
N MET A 323 0.14 8.13 -16.05
CA MET A 323 1.01 7.35 -15.17
C MET A 323 2.25 6.83 -15.88
N ARG A 324 2.11 6.32 -17.10
CA ARG A 324 3.26 5.86 -17.91
C ARG A 324 4.24 7.00 -18.16
N HIS A 325 3.76 8.20 -18.49
CA HIS A 325 4.60 9.38 -18.66
C HIS A 325 5.34 9.74 -17.35
N SER A 326 4.64 9.75 -16.21
CA SER A 326 5.24 10.00 -14.89
C SER A 326 6.35 9.00 -14.55
N VAL A 327 6.14 7.72 -14.87
CA VAL A 327 7.14 6.65 -14.65
C VAL A 327 8.37 6.87 -15.53
N GLU A 328 8.19 7.15 -16.83
CA GLU A 328 9.31 7.40 -17.76
C GLU A 328 10.15 8.58 -17.29
N LEU A 329 9.50 9.72 -17.02
CA LEU A 329 10.17 10.90 -16.51
C LEU A 329 10.97 10.59 -15.24
N SER A 330 10.31 10.00 -14.25
CA SER A 330 10.92 9.71 -12.95
C SER A 330 12.09 8.73 -13.07
N TYR A 331 11.98 7.71 -13.94
CA TYR A 331 13.03 6.72 -14.16
C TYR A 331 14.26 7.34 -14.83
N GLU A 332 14.07 8.27 -15.78
CA GLU A 332 15.18 9.03 -16.38
C GLU A 332 15.87 9.95 -15.36
N ARG A 333 15.07 10.66 -14.54
CA ARG A 333 15.61 11.58 -13.52
C ARG A 333 16.40 10.86 -12.40
N LEU A 334 16.06 9.60 -12.10
CA LEU A 334 16.84 8.79 -11.13
C LEU A 334 18.30 8.59 -11.56
N LYS A 335 18.61 8.59 -12.85
CA LYS A 335 19.99 8.40 -13.36
C LYS A 335 20.93 9.50 -12.89
N ASP A 336 20.41 10.69 -12.58
CA ASP A 336 21.17 11.84 -12.06
C ASP A 336 21.42 11.78 -10.55
N ILE A 337 20.94 10.74 -9.87
CA ILE A 337 21.03 10.59 -8.40
C ILE A 337 21.67 9.23 -8.08
N PRO A 338 23.02 9.11 -8.12
CA PRO A 338 23.72 7.83 -8.03
C PRO A 338 23.45 6.99 -6.79
N CYS A 339 23.05 7.62 -5.67
CA CYS A 339 22.70 6.87 -4.44
C CYS A 339 21.32 6.21 -4.49
N LEU A 340 20.52 6.46 -5.54
CA LEU A 340 19.18 5.88 -5.71
C LEU A 340 19.15 4.97 -6.94
N PHE A 341 18.78 3.72 -6.75
CA PHE A 341 18.71 2.71 -7.80
C PHE A 341 17.35 2.01 -7.83
N CYS A 342 16.67 2.05 -8.97
CA CYS A 342 15.45 1.31 -9.22
C CYS A 342 15.79 0.01 -9.98
N PRO A 343 15.75 -1.16 -9.34
CA PRO A 343 16.20 -2.41 -9.98
C PRO A 343 15.28 -2.85 -11.12
N LYS A 344 14.01 -2.51 -11.03
CA LYS A 344 13.01 -2.76 -12.08
C LYS A 344 12.07 -1.57 -12.19
N LYS A 345 11.85 -1.11 -13.41
CA LYS A 345 10.84 -0.12 -13.73
C LYS A 345 9.45 -0.68 -13.38
N PRO A 346 8.63 0.04 -12.59
CA PRO A 346 7.32 -0.48 -12.21
C PRO A 346 6.38 -0.58 -13.42
N GLU A 347 5.49 -1.57 -13.38
CA GLU A 347 4.46 -1.84 -14.39
C GLU A 347 3.07 -1.38 -13.91
N SER A 348 2.98 -0.96 -12.63
CA SER A 348 1.70 -0.65 -11.98
C SER A 348 1.88 0.29 -10.78
N CYS A 349 0.76 0.65 -10.15
CA CYS A 349 0.70 1.53 -8.98
C CYS A 349 1.14 2.98 -9.29
N SER A 350 1.40 3.76 -8.23
CA SER A 350 1.75 5.19 -8.35
C SER A 350 3.08 5.47 -7.65
N TYR A 351 4.02 4.50 -7.70
CA TYR A 351 5.28 4.58 -6.96
C TYR A 351 6.48 4.09 -7.76
N LEU A 352 7.65 4.69 -7.48
CA LEU A 352 8.93 4.05 -7.67
C LEU A 352 9.41 3.46 -6.35
N TRP A 353 9.88 2.23 -6.39
CA TRP A 353 10.53 1.55 -5.28
C TRP A 353 12.03 1.47 -5.56
N VAL A 354 12.81 2.29 -4.84
CA VAL A 354 14.22 2.52 -5.13
C VAL A 354 15.09 2.09 -3.97
N LYS A 355 16.21 1.44 -4.27
CA LYS A 355 17.24 1.10 -3.29
C LYS A 355 18.11 2.33 -3.03
N LEU A 356 18.41 2.59 -1.75
CA LEU A 356 19.28 3.66 -1.29
C LEU A 356 20.65 3.09 -0.96
N ASP A 357 21.69 3.61 -1.60
CA ASP A 357 23.08 3.34 -1.22
C ASP A 357 23.61 4.43 -0.29
N THR A 358 23.56 4.14 1.00
CA THR A 358 24.04 5.06 2.04
C THR A 358 25.55 5.19 2.08
N SER A 359 26.31 4.27 1.45
CA SER A 359 27.77 4.36 1.39
C SER A 359 28.28 5.54 0.53
N MET A 360 27.41 6.12 -0.29
CA MET A 360 27.67 7.30 -1.11
C MET A 360 27.40 8.63 -0.38
N LEU A 361 26.91 8.58 0.87
CA LEU A 361 26.38 9.76 1.58
C LEU A 361 27.12 10.03 2.88
N VAL A 362 27.41 11.30 3.14
CA VAL A 362 28.03 11.76 4.41
C VAL A 362 26.95 11.91 5.47
N ASN A 363 27.17 11.30 6.65
CA ASN A 363 26.30 11.44 7.83
C ASN A 363 24.82 11.07 7.60
N ILE A 364 24.56 10.10 6.70
CA ILE A 364 23.26 9.47 6.46
C ILE A 364 23.45 7.96 6.55
N LYS A 365 22.87 7.32 7.56
CA LYS A 365 23.15 5.91 7.89
C LYS A 365 22.09 4.94 7.35
N ASN A 366 20.88 5.41 7.07
CA ASN A 366 19.75 4.59 6.64
C ASN A 366 18.69 5.42 5.91
N ASP A 367 17.69 4.73 5.36
CA ASP A 367 16.58 5.30 4.64
C ASP A 367 15.72 6.26 5.49
N PHE A 368 15.56 5.99 6.77
CA PHE A 368 14.80 6.87 7.67
C PHE A 368 15.51 8.22 7.85
N GLU A 369 16.82 8.22 8.13
CA GLU A 369 17.62 9.47 8.25
C GLU A 369 17.63 10.24 6.92
N PHE A 370 17.76 9.53 5.79
CA PHE A 370 17.68 10.13 4.45
C PHE A 370 16.39 10.90 4.27
N CYS A 371 15.24 10.26 4.49
CA CYS A 371 13.93 10.88 4.32
C CYS A 371 13.69 12.03 5.32
N MET A 372 14.15 11.90 6.57
CA MET A 372 14.01 12.93 7.60
C MET A 372 14.81 14.19 7.27
N LYS A 373 16.06 14.05 6.80
CA LYS A 373 16.88 15.19 6.37
C LYS A 373 16.34 15.81 5.09
N LEU A 374 15.90 15.00 4.13
CA LEU A 374 15.35 15.50 2.87
C LEU A 374 14.10 16.38 3.10
N VAL A 375 13.19 15.99 4.00
CA VAL A 375 12.02 16.82 4.32
C VAL A 375 12.42 18.11 5.05
N SER A 376 13.45 18.07 5.90
CA SER A 376 13.94 19.24 6.64
C SER A 376 14.68 20.25 5.75
N GLU A 377 15.52 19.76 4.82
CA GLU A 377 16.42 20.60 4.03
C GLU A 377 15.81 21.01 2.69
N GLU A 378 15.06 20.13 2.05
CA GLU A 378 14.51 20.33 0.71
C GLU A 378 12.98 20.35 0.65
N SER A 379 12.29 20.13 1.77
CA SER A 379 10.83 20.10 1.83
C SER A 379 10.19 19.06 0.90
N VAL A 380 10.88 17.91 0.70
CA VAL A 380 10.40 16.77 -0.08
C VAL A 380 10.12 15.60 0.85
N LEU A 381 8.89 15.09 0.82
CA LEU A 381 8.47 13.97 1.66
C LEU A 381 8.45 12.68 0.84
N LEU A 382 9.36 11.76 1.15
CA LEU A 382 9.43 10.39 0.64
C LEU A 382 9.13 9.41 1.78
N ILE A 383 8.74 8.19 1.44
CA ILE A 383 8.48 7.16 2.44
C ILE A 383 9.71 6.25 2.60
N PRO A 384 10.32 6.18 3.80
CA PRO A 384 11.43 5.28 4.03
C PRO A 384 10.98 3.82 3.97
N GLY A 385 11.83 2.97 3.43
CA GLY A 385 11.52 1.56 3.19
C GLY A 385 11.32 0.76 4.47
N VAL A 386 11.97 1.18 5.56
CA VAL A 386 11.75 0.55 6.88
C VAL A 386 10.27 0.54 7.28
N ALA A 387 9.48 1.53 6.86
CA ALA A 387 8.04 1.57 7.09
C ALA A 387 7.25 0.53 6.28
N LEU A 388 7.87 -0.06 5.26
CA LEU A 388 7.28 -1.08 4.38
C LEU A 388 8.00 -2.43 4.55
N GLY A 389 8.86 -2.54 5.59
CA GLY A 389 9.58 -3.76 5.95
C GLY A 389 10.93 -3.96 5.22
N ALA A 390 11.47 -2.97 4.50
CA ALA A 390 12.72 -3.10 3.77
C ALA A 390 13.69 -1.94 4.07
N HIS A 391 14.82 -2.26 4.72
CA HIS A 391 15.85 -1.27 5.06
C HIS A 391 16.63 -0.81 3.85
N ASN A 392 17.02 0.47 3.86
CA ASN A 392 17.76 1.11 2.78
C ASN A 392 17.03 1.08 1.42
N TRP A 393 15.72 1.24 1.49
CA TRP A 393 14.85 1.49 0.34
C TRP A 393 14.05 2.78 0.56
N VAL A 394 13.55 3.33 -0.51
CA VAL A 394 12.71 4.54 -0.48
C VAL A 394 11.57 4.39 -1.48
N ARG A 395 10.36 4.74 -1.06
CA ARG A 395 9.20 4.83 -1.94
C ARG A 395 8.97 6.26 -2.37
N ILE A 396 9.07 6.52 -3.67
CA ILE A 396 8.80 7.82 -4.29
C ILE A 396 7.42 7.75 -4.93
N SER A 397 6.50 8.61 -4.51
CA SER A 397 5.19 8.73 -5.17
C SER A 397 5.35 9.52 -6.47
N ILE A 398 4.76 9.01 -7.56
CA ILE A 398 4.89 9.58 -8.92
C ILE A 398 3.56 9.96 -9.56
N GLY A 399 2.45 9.77 -8.86
CA GLY A 399 1.11 10.16 -9.30
C GLY A 399 0.86 11.66 -9.11
N THR A 400 1.61 12.49 -9.82
CA THR A 400 1.44 13.96 -9.79
C THR A 400 1.86 14.54 -11.15
N ASP A 401 1.68 15.85 -11.34
CA ASP A 401 2.01 16.54 -12.58
C ASP A 401 3.52 16.49 -12.87
N ALA A 402 3.90 16.44 -14.15
CA ALA A 402 5.30 16.33 -14.59
C ALA A 402 6.19 17.45 -14.02
N SER A 403 5.69 18.69 -13.97
CA SER A 403 6.42 19.83 -13.41
C SER A 403 6.72 19.68 -11.91
N VAL A 404 5.79 19.06 -11.16
CA VAL A 404 5.99 18.77 -9.73
C VAL A 404 7.01 17.65 -9.56
N LEU A 405 6.98 16.63 -10.44
CA LEU A 405 7.98 15.55 -10.44
C LEU A 405 9.38 16.08 -10.73
N ASP A 406 9.53 16.93 -11.75
CA ASP A 406 10.81 17.56 -12.07
C ASP A 406 11.37 18.32 -10.86
N GLU A 407 10.55 19.12 -10.20
CA GLU A 407 10.96 19.84 -8.99
C GLU A 407 11.35 18.89 -7.84
N ILE A 408 10.61 17.80 -7.64
CA ILE A 408 10.96 16.78 -6.65
C ILE A 408 12.35 16.21 -6.92
N PHE A 409 12.63 15.80 -8.16
CA PHE A 409 13.91 15.22 -8.52
C PHE A 409 15.04 16.22 -8.49
N ASP A 410 14.82 17.50 -8.87
CA ASP A 410 15.80 18.58 -8.73
C ASP A 410 16.19 18.80 -7.25
N ARG A 411 15.23 18.79 -6.36
CA ARG A 411 15.49 18.93 -4.92
C ARG A 411 16.20 17.70 -4.34
N ILE A 412 15.84 16.48 -4.74
CA ILE A 412 16.54 15.25 -4.34
C ILE A 412 17.99 15.28 -4.85
N LYS A 413 18.20 15.72 -6.08
CA LYS A 413 19.55 15.86 -6.65
C LYS A 413 20.36 16.91 -5.88
N THR A 414 19.81 18.07 -5.60
CA THR A 414 20.45 19.13 -4.80
C THR A 414 20.84 18.60 -3.42
N PHE A 415 19.98 17.83 -2.79
CA PHE A 415 20.26 17.17 -1.53
C PHE A 415 21.40 16.16 -1.65
N TYR A 416 21.37 15.31 -2.68
CA TYR A 416 22.44 14.35 -2.96
C TYR A 416 23.78 15.07 -3.17
N ASP A 417 23.84 16.10 -4.02
CA ASP A 417 25.08 16.84 -4.34
C ASP A 417 25.72 17.48 -3.07
N ARG A 418 24.89 17.84 -2.09
CA ARG A 418 25.33 18.38 -0.79
C ARG A 418 25.90 17.31 0.14
N HIS A 419 25.30 16.13 0.14
CA HIS A 419 25.64 15.03 1.06
C HIS A 419 26.51 13.94 0.41
N ALA A 420 26.83 14.02 -0.88
CA ALA A 420 27.65 13.05 -1.58
C ALA A 420 29.08 13.01 -1.02
N ILE A 421 29.60 11.81 -0.81
CA ILE A 421 31.02 11.62 -0.49
C ILE A 421 31.85 12.06 -1.71
N ARG A 422 32.57 13.17 -1.56
CA ARG A 422 33.50 13.63 -2.58
C ARG A 422 34.78 12.82 -2.46
N THR A 423 34.98 11.86 -3.35
CA THR A 423 36.31 11.28 -3.56
C THR A 423 37.20 12.38 -4.13
N LEU A 424 38.21 12.81 -3.39
CA LEU A 424 39.23 13.68 -3.93
C LEU A 424 39.82 13.00 -5.17
N PRO A 425 39.98 13.73 -6.30
CA PRO A 425 40.64 13.17 -7.47
C PRO A 425 42.02 12.67 -7.05
N LYS A 426 42.40 11.45 -7.46
CA LYS A 426 43.70 10.82 -7.19
C LYS A 426 44.89 11.64 -7.65
N SER A 427 44.70 12.76 -8.34
CA SER A 427 45.73 13.69 -8.82
C SER A 427 46.28 14.66 -7.76
N LEU A 428 45.71 14.77 -6.57
CA LEU A 428 46.25 15.62 -5.50
C LEU A 428 47.18 14.89 -4.53
N GLY A 429 47.38 13.59 -4.69
CA GLY A 429 48.27 12.78 -3.85
C GLY A 429 49.73 12.79 -4.23
N LEU A 430 50.17 13.58 -5.22
CA LEU A 430 51.54 13.56 -5.73
C LEU A 430 52.36 14.85 -5.45
N TYR A 431 51.85 15.78 -4.64
CA TYR A 431 52.58 17.04 -4.36
C TYR A 431 52.98 17.25 -2.92
N LEU A 432 52.94 16.20 -2.06
CA LEU A 432 53.39 16.30 -0.68
C LEU A 432 54.59 15.40 -0.32
N TYR A 433 55.33 14.91 -1.30
CA TYR A 433 56.59 14.16 -1.06
C TYR A 433 57.72 14.73 -1.90
N CYS A 434 58.09 15.99 -1.67
CA CYS A 434 59.39 16.55 -2.07
C CYS A 434 59.61 17.85 -1.29
N ASN A 435 60.11 17.78 -0.06
CA ASN A 435 60.92 18.80 0.61
C ASN A 435 61.25 18.37 2.04
N ASP A 436 62.09 17.36 2.19
CA ASP A 436 62.89 17.18 3.42
C ASP A 436 64.15 16.41 3.03
N GLN A 437 65.03 17.08 2.30
CA GLN A 437 66.47 16.78 2.27
C GLN A 437 67.18 18.06 1.82
N GLU A 438 67.61 18.81 2.84
CA GLU A 438 68.79 19.69 2.82
C GLU A 438 68.82 20.50 4.10
N MET A 439 69.50 19.94 5.13
CA MET A 439 70.33 20.68 6.07
C MET A 439 70.97 19.70 7.06
N GLU A 440 72.14 19.13 6.64
CA GLU A 440 73.21 18.76 7.56
C GLU A 440 74.51 19.10 6.83
N THR A 441 75.09 20.18 7.24
CA THR A 441 76.54 20.42 7.42
C THR A 441 76.74 21.54 8.41
#